data_4ea74f1da5f5f378142f80216f077ffd
#
_entry.id   4ea74f1da5f5f378142f80216f077ffd
#
_cell.length_a   1.000
_cell.length_b   1.000
_cell.length_c   1.000
_cell.angle_alpha   90.00
_cell.angle_beta   90.00
_cell.angle_gamma   90.00
#
_symmetry.space_group_name_H-M   'P 1'
#
loop_
_entity.id
_entity.type
_entity.pdbx_description
1 polymer ?
#
loop_
_entity_poly.entity_id
_entity_poly.type
_entity_poly.pdbx_seq_one_letter_code
_entity_poly.pdbx_strand_id
1 'polypeptide(L)'
;VFSKSNGIEIKRIVVPPFPENVYILSSDKSDECIVIDPGAEADRIAFEVKNLGKNIRYILNTHGHGDHTAAVAKLVDTTKAEFALHESDLGILNNGSEWLEQVIPNYLPAPNPDFYLVQDQVIKIGDLSIKVIHTPGHTPGGVCFLIQDVIFSGDTLFNESIGRYDLPGGDGVTLLESIRTKLLVLPDDMVVLPGHGSETTISHEKQYNPFLQN
;
A
#
# COMPACT_ATOMS: atom_id res chain seq x y z
N VAL A 1 6.48 -1.17 -16.10
CA VAL A 1 5.62 -2.36 -15.85
C VAL A 1 6.43 -3.32 -15.01
N PHE A 2 5.96 -3.62 -13.79
CA PHE A 2 6.63 -4.55 -12.89
C PHE A 2 6.31 -6.00 -13.27
N SER A 3 5.03 -6.30 -13.51
CA SER A 3 4.57 -7.64 -13.91
C SER A 3 3.36 -7.53 -14.83
N LYS A 4 3.28 -8.42 -15.81
CA LYS A 4 2.07 -8.67 -16.60
C LYS A 4 1.84 -10.18 -16.60
N SER A 5 1.04 -10.65 -15.65
CA SER A 5 0.73 -12.08 -15.48
C SER A 5 -0.77 -12.26 -15.35
N ASN A 6 -1.31 -13.29 -15.98
CA ASN A 6 -2.74 -13.68 -15.89
C ASN A 6 -3.75 -12.54 -16.12
N GLY A 7 -3.43 -11.57 -17.02
CA GLY A 7 -4.31 -10.43 -17.31
C GLY A 7 -4.24 -9.27 -16.31
N ILE A 8 -3.35 -9.35 -15.33
CA ILE A 8 -3.08 -8.27 -14.37
C ILE A 8 -1.82 -7.52 -14.78
N GLU A 9 -1.87 -6.20 -14.74
CA GLU A 9 -0.71 -5.34 -14.92
C GLU A 9 -0.48 -4.53 -13.64
N ILE A 10 0.76 -4.63 -13.11
CA ILE A 10 1.22 -3.88 -11.95
C ILE A 10 2.32 -2.93 -12.43
N LYS A 11 2.13 -1.63 -12.21
CA LYS A 11 3.12 -0.61 -12.46
C LYS A 11 3.56 0.00 -11.14
N ARG A 12 4.88 -0.02 -10.88
CA ARG A 12 5.50 0.64 -9.72
C ARG A 12 6.04 2.02 -10.13
N ILE A 13 5.80 3.02 -9.29
CA ILE A 13 6.36 4.37 -9.39
C ILE A 13 7.01 4.67 -8.05
N VAL A 14 8.31 4.97 -8.06
CA VAL A 14 8.99 5.43 -6.83
C VAL A 14 8.85 6.95 -6.76
N VAL A 15 8.35 7.45 -5.62
CA VAL A 15 8.12 8.88 -5.39
C VAL A 15 8.99 9.43 -4.27
N PRO A 16 9.49 10.69 -4.38
CA PRO A 16 10.23 11.36 -3.32
C PRO A 16 9.27 11.93 -2.26
N PRO A 17 9.78 12.45 -1.13
CA PRO A 17 11.19 12.49 -0.69
C PRO A 17 11.64 11.21 0.00
N PHE A 18 10.73 10.31 0.34
CA PHE A 18 11.00 9.06 1.07
C PHE A 18 10.89 7.87 0.12
N PRO A 19 11.80 7.60 -0.79
CA PRO A 19 11.63 6.65 -1.90
C PRO A 19 10.53 5.59 -1.66
N GLU A 20 9.27 6.02 -1.78
CA GLU A 20 8.07 5.23 -1.52
C GLU A 20 7.57 4.63 -2.84
N ASN A 21 7.04 3.42 -2.79
CA ASN A 21 6.53 2.66 -3.91
C ASN A 21 5.02 2.82 -4.08
N VAL A 22 4.59 3.69 -4.96
CA VAL A 22 3.21 3.74 -5.43
C VAL A 22 2.98 2.59 -6.42
N TYR A 23 1.86 1.87 -6.28
CA TYR A 23 1.50 0.84 -7.24
C TYR A 23 0.20 1.19 -7.96
N ILE A 24 0.20 1.04 -9.29
CA ILE A 24 -1.01 1.08 -10.13
C ILE A 24 -1.32 -0.35 -10.52
N LEU A 25 -2.48 -0.84 -10.11
CA LEU A 25 -2.98 -2.18 -10.40
C LEU A 25 -4.13 -2.09 -11.39
N SER A 26 -4.01 -2.75 -12.53
CA SER A 26 -5.02 -2.74 -13.59
C SER A 26 -5.16 -4.11 -14.26
N SER A 27 -6.22 -4.27 -15.03
CA SER A 27 -6.51 -5.46 -15.84
C SER A 27 -6.84 -5.07 -17.27
N ASP A 28 -6.53 -5.95 -18.21
CA ASP A 28 -6.90 -5.77 -19.62
C ASP A 28 -8.43 -5.79 -19.84
N LYS A 29 -9.21 -6.26 -18.87
CA LYS A 29 -10.68 -6.41 -18.97
C LYS A 29 -11.48 -5.26 -18.34
N SER A 30 -10.81 -4.21 -17.85
CA SER A 30 -11.46 -3.04 -17.27
C SER A 30 -10.74 -1.77 -17.72
N ASP A 31 -11.46 -0.69 -17.91
CA ASP A 31 -10.93 0.66 -18.08
C ASP A 31 -10.62 1.35 -16.73
N GLU A 32 -10.88 0.68 -15.63
CA GLU A 32 -10.60 1.16 -14.28
C GLU A 32 -9.31 0.54 -13.73
N CYS A 33 -8.70 1.23 -12.78
CA CYS A 33 -7.52 0.77 -12.03
C CYS A 33 -7.62 1.14 -10.55
N ILE A 34 -6.71 0.57 -9.76
CA ILE A 34 -6.49 0.90 -8.35
C ILE A 34 -5.11 1.52 -8.21
N VAL A 35 -5.02 2.57 -7.40
CA VAL A 35 -3.74 3.13 -6.94
C VAL A 35 -3.56 2.75 -5.48
N ILE A 36 -2.43 2.15 -5.15
CA ILE A 36 -2.06 1.76 -3.79
C ILE A 36 -0.95 2.70 -3.31
N ASP A 37 -1.12 3.25 -2.11
CA ASP A 37 -0.19 4.12 -1.40
C ASP A 37 0.32 5.30 -2.25
N PRO A 38 -0.51 6.25 -2.67
CA PRO A 38 -0.03 7.42 -3.39
C PRO A 38 0.64 8.42 -2.44
N GLY A 39 1.95 8.27 -2.21
CA GLY A 39 2.71 9.02 -1.23
C GLY A 39 3.10 10.44 -1.67
N ALA A 40 3.26 10.67 -2.97
CA ALA A 40 3.58 11.99 -3.53
C ALA A 40 3.30 12.04 -5.04
N GLU A 41 3.63 13.17 -5.69
CA GLU A 41 3.60 13.33 -7.15
C GLU A 41 2.26 12.98 -7.83
N ALA A 42 1.13 13.42 -7.28
CA ALA A 42 -0.22 13.13 -7.77
C ALA A 42 -0.37 13.32 -9.30
N ASP A 43 0.22 14.41 -9.86
CA ASP A 43 0.15 14.68 -11.31
C ASP A 43 0.88 13.62 -12.14
N ARG A 44 2.02 13.13 -11.65
CA ARG A 44 2.76 12.04 -12.30
C ARG A 44 1.98 10.73 -12.22
N ILE A 45 1.38 10.41 -11.07
CA ILE A 45 0.55 9.22 -10.91
C ILE A 45 -0.64 9.28 -11.89
N ALA A 46 -1.37 10.41 -11.93
CA ALA A 46 -2.48 10.60 -12.84
C ALA A 46 -2.07 10.51 -14.33
N PHE A 47 -0.91 11.07 -14.69
CA PHE A 47 -0.34 10.95 -16.03
C PHE A 47 -0.04 9.50 -16.41
N GLU A 48 0.55 8.72 -15.48
CA GLU A 48 0.87 7.32 -15.73
C GLU A 48 -0.38 6.44 -15.84
N VAL A 49 -1.42 6.71 -15.06
CA VAL A 49 -2.74 6.05 -15.19
C VAL A 49 -3.36 6.35 -16.56
N LYS A 50 -3.31 7.62 -17.00
CA LYS A 50 -3.79 8.02 -18.31
C LYS A 50 -3.05 7.34 -19.45
N ASN A 51 -1.72 7.19 -19.34
CA ASN A 51 -0.90 6.49 -20.33
C ASN A 51 -1.25 4.99 -20.45
N LEU A 52 -1.76 4.39 -19.38
CA LEU A 52 -2.31 3.03 -19.38
C LEU A 52 -3.72 2.96 -19.98
N GLY A 53 -4.33 4.11 -20.34
CA GLY A 53 -5.72 4.18 -20.81
C GLY A 53 -6.74 3.84 -19.72
N LYS A 54 -6.42 4.09 -18.45
CA LYS A 54 -7.25 3.72 -17.30
C LYS A 54 -7.80 4.94 -16.57
N ASN A 55 -8.81 4.69 -15.71
CA ASN A 55 -9.39 5.63 -14.76
C ASN A 55 -9.20 5.08 -13.33
N ILE A 56 -8.85 5.93 -12.38
CA ILE A 56 -8.70 5.51 -10.98
C ILE A 56 -10.09 5.30 -10.39
N ARG A 57 -10.42 4.06 -10.02
CA ARG A 57 -11.65 3.71 -9.31
C ARG A 57 -11.47 3.80 -7.80
N TYR A 58 -10.37 3.23 -7.31
CA TYR A 58 -10.05 3.20 -5.88
C TYR A 58 -8.62 3.68 -5.63
N ILE A 59 -8.46 4.39 -4.52
CA ILE A 59 -7.19 4.67 -3.87
C ILE A 59 -7.22 3.86 -2.57
N LEU A 60 -6.33 2.87 -2.46
CA LEU A 60 -6.25 1.99 -1.30
C LEU A 60 -4.94 2.25 -0.56
N ASN A 61 -5.02 2.66 0.70
CA ASN A 61 -3.82 2.85 1.51
C ASN A 61 -3.59 1.68 2.46
N THR A 62 -2.35 1.19 2.49
CA THR A 62 -1.93 0.14 3.41
C THR A 62 -1.94 0.63 4.85
N HIS A 63 -1.64 1.92 5.07
CA HIS A 63 -1.65 2.55 6.38
C HIS A 63 -1.71 4.09 6.27
N GLY A 64 -1.81 4.78 7.41
CA GLY A 64 -2.11 6.21 7.48
C GLY A 64 -0.92 7.15 7.49
N HIS A 65 0.35 6.69 7.33
CA HIS A 65 1.51 7.58 7.32
C HIS A 65 1.52 8.50 6.11
N GLY A 66 2.05 9.68 6.31
CA GLY A 66 1.96 10.76 5.34
C GLY A 66 2.74 10.54 4.06
N ASP A 67 3.83 9.80 4.11
CA ASP A 67 4.62 9.42 2.93
C ASP A 67 3.92 8.37 2.05
N HIS A 68 2.81 7.78 2.53
CA HIS A 68 1.91 6.93 1.75
C HIS A 68 0.61 7.63 1.33
N THR A 69 0.26 8.77 1.96
CA THR A 69 -1.06 9.39 1.79
C THR A 69 -1.02 10.79 1.17
N ALA A 70 0.15 11.41 0.99
CA ALA A 70 0.23 12.84 0.66
C ALA A 70 -0.29 13.22 -0.74
N ALA A 71 -0.43 12.28 -1.67
CA ALA A 71 -1.07 12.55 -2.96
C ALA A 71 -2.57 12.24 -2.99
N VAL A 72 -3.14 11.63 -1.93
CA VAL A 72 -4.55 11.18 -1.88
C VAL A 72 -5.51 12.35 -2.15
N ALA A 73 -5.36 13.46 -1.42
CA ALA A 73 -6.28 14.60 -1.53
C ALA A 73 -6.41 15.09 -2.97
N LYS A 74 -5.27 15.29 -3.65
CA LYS A 74 -5.25 15.79 -5.03
C LYS A 74 -5.79 14.76 -6.02
N LEU A 75 -5.49 13.48 -5.84
CA LEU A 75 -6.03 12.42 -6.70
C LEU A 75 -7.54 12.29 -6.53
N VAL A 76 -8.06 12.26 -5.30
CA VAL A 76 -9.51 12.23 -5.04
C VAL A 76 -10.21 13.43 -5.68
N ASP A 77 -9.66 14.65 -5.50
CA ASP A 77 -10.27 15.85 -6.08
C ASP A 77 -10.34 15.80 -7.60
N THR A 78 -9.27 15.37 -8.26
CA THR A 78 -9.15 15.40 -9.72
C THR A 78 -9.81 14.22 -10.43
N THR A 79 -9.86 13.04 -9.79
CA THR A 79 -10.35 11.81 -10.43
C THR A 79 -11.71 11.33 -9.91
N LYS A 80 -12.10 11.81 -8.72
CA LYS A 80 -13.30 11.34 -7.99
C LYS A 80 -13.23 9.87 -7.59
N ALA A 81 -12.01 9.32 -7.49
CA ALA A 81 -11.75 7.98 -6.98
C ALA A 81 -12.19 7.88 -5.52
N GLU A 82 -12.74 6.74 -5.12
CA GLU A 82 -13.04 6.45 -3.72
C GLU A 82 -11.76 6.09 -2.96
N PHE A 83 -11.56 6.71 -1.80
CA PHE A 83 -10.41 6.49 -0.93
C PHE A 83 -10.76 5.54 0.21
N ALA A 84 -9.88 4.60 0.51
CA ALA A 84 -10.05 3.65 1.61
C ALA A 84 -8.79 3.51 2.47
N LEU A 85 -9.02 3.38 3.76
CA LEU A 85 -8.03 3.16 4.82
C LEU A 85 -8.67 2.34 5.94
N HIS A 86 -7.88 1.66 6.76
CA HIS A 86 -8.39 1.00 7.95
C HIS A 86 -8.74 2.04 9.04
N GLU A 87 -9.88 1.87 9.73
CA GLU A 87 -10.41 2.83 10.71
C GLU A 87 -9.41 3.18 11.82
N SER A 88 -8.63 2.18 12.28
CA SER A 88 -7.64 2.37 13.35
C SER A 88 -6.50 3.33 13.00
N ASP A 89 -6.32 3.67 11.73
CA ASP A 89 -5.28 4.60 11.27
C ASP A 89 -5.80 6.03 11.05
N LEU A 90 -7.08 6.33 11.32
CA LEU A 90 -7.62 7.69 11.22
C LEU A 90 -6.85 8.69 12.10
N GLY A 91 -6.43 8.25 13.29
CA GLY A 91 -5.62 9.09 14.19
C GLY A 91 -4.26 9.46 13.59
N ILE A 92 -3.63 8.55 12.87
CA ILE A 92 -2.34 8.78 12.19
C ILE A 92 -2.55 9.69 10.99
N LEU A 93 -3.55 9.40 10.16
CA LEU A 93 -3.91 10.20 8.99
C LEU A 93 -4.13 11.68 9.35
N ASN A 94 -4.86 11.94 10.44
CA ASN A 94 -5.28 13.29 10.82
C ASN A 94 -4.19 14.06 11.59
N ASN A 95 -3.27 13.39 12.28
CA ASN A 95 -2.29 14.04 13.17
C ASN A 95 -0.83 13.96 12.64
N GLY A 96 -0.57 13.18 11.61
CA GLY A 96 0.78 12.93 11.10
C GLY A 96 1.27 13.91 10.03
N SER A 97 0.52 14.95 9.69
CA SER A 97 0.73 15.71 8.46
C SER A 97 1.52 17.01 8.58
N GLU A 98 1.66 17.59 9.78
CA GLU A 98 2.26 18.93 9.94
C GLU A 98 3.70 19.06 9.39
N TRP A 99 4.50 18.00 9.47
CA TRP A 99 5.86 18.00 8.95
C TRP A 99 5.92 17.83 7.41
N LEU A 100 4.87 17.23 6.80
CA LEU A 100 4.80 17.04 5.34
C LEU A 100 4.70 18.35 4.59
N GLU A 101 4.06 19.37 5.17
CA GLU A 101 3.98 20.71 4.59
C GLU A 101 5.36 21.32 4.34
N GLN A 102 6.38 20.91 5.12
CA GLN A 102 7.75 21.40 5.01
C GLN A 102 8.55 20.70 3.89
N VAL A 103 8.15 19.47 3.51
CA VAL A 103 8.94 18.62 2.61
C VAL A 103 8.21 18.28 1.30
N ILE A 104 6.88 18.40 1.27
CA ILE A 104 6.06 18.17 0.07
C ILE A 104 5.45 19.49 -0.39
N PRO A 105 5.86 20.03 -1.54
CA PRO A 105 5.28 21.26 -2.08
C PRO A 105 3.77 21.13 -2.31
N ASN A 106 3.01 22.13 -1.83
CA ASN A 106 1.54 22.20 -1.95
C ASN A 106 0.83 20.97 -1.34
N TYR A 107 1.37 20.42 -0.26
CA TYR A 107 0.74 19.36 0.49
C TYR A 107 -0.69 19.73 0.88
N LEU A 108 -1.61 18.78 0.73
CA LEU A 108 -2.98 18.86 1.22
C LEU A 108 -3.25 17.61 2.07
N PRO A 109 -3.83 17.77 3.28
CA PRO A 109 -4.21 16.62 4.09
C PRO A 109 -5.17 15.69 3.33
N ALA A 110 -4.96 14.40 3.45
CA ALA A 110 -5.88 13.43 2.86
C ALA A 110 -7.29 13.59 3.48
N PRO A 111 -8.37 13.43 2.69
CA PRO A 111 -9.73 13.47 3.21
C PRO A 111 -10.01 12.25 4.10
N ASN A 112 -11.14 12.27 4.79
CA ASN A 112 -11.63 11.04 5.43
C ASN A 112 -11.90 9.98 4.35
N PRO A 113 -11.63 8.69 4.67
CA PRO A 113 -11.96 7.59 3.75
C PRO A 113 -13.45 7.53 3.42
N ASP A 114 -13.76 7.17 2.16
CA ASP A 114 -15.14 6.91 1.72
C ASP A 114 -15.66 5.60 2.31
N PHE A 115 -14.76 4.63 2.55
CA PHE A 115 -15.06 3.39 3.26
C PHE A 115 -13.84 2.86 4.00
N TYR A 116 -14.08 2.04 5.04
CA TYR A 116 -13.02 1.43 5.83
C TYR A 116 -12.63 0.06 5.30
N LEU A 117 -11.33 -0.21 5.36
CA LEU A 117 -10.76 -1.54 5.08
C LEU A 117 -10.91 -2.42 6.32
N VAL A 118 -11.33 -3.67 6.13
CA VAL A 118 -11.45 -4.64 7.21
C VAL A 118 -10.86 -6.00 6.81
N GLN A 119 -10.47 -6.78 7.81
CA GLN A 119 -9.94 -8.13 7.60
C GLN A 119 -10.86 -8.99 6.71
N ASP A 120 -10.28 -9.71 5.75
CA ASP A 120 -10.95 -10.59 4.79
C ASP A 120 -11.92 -9.92 3.81
N GLN A 121 -12.00 -8.58 3.80
CA GLN A 121 -12.75 -7.84 2.79
C GLN A 121 -12.19 -8.14 1.39
N VAL A 122 -13.08 -8.32 0.42
CA VAL A 122 -12.71 -8.47 -0.98
C VAL A 122 -13.19 -7.27 -1.78
N ILE A 123 -12.24 -6.50 -2.33
CA ILE A 123 -12.50 -5.36 -3.21
C ILE A 123 -12.43 -5.87 -4.65
N LYS A 124 -13.45 -5.57 -5.44
CA LYS A 124 -13.54 -6.01 -6.85
C LYS A 124 -13.50 -4.82 -7.79
N ILE A 125 -12.78 -4.99 -8.89
CA ILE A 125 -12.73 -4.04 -10.00
C ILE A 125 -12.53 -4.84 -11.30
N GLY A 126 -13.53 -4.80 -12.19
CA GLY A 126 -13.52 -5.71 -13.35
C GLY A 126 -13.42 -7.17 -12.91
N ASP A 127 -12.40 -7.85 -13.38
CA ASP A 127 -12.08 -9.24 -13.01
C ASP A 127 -11.04 -9.36 -11.86
N LEU A 128 -10.56 -8.24 -11.34
CA LEU A 128 -9.65 -8.23 -10.20
C LEU A 128 -10.43 -8.44 -8.89
N SER A 129 -9.86 -9.26 -8.02
CA SER A 129 -10.36 -9.48 -6.66
C SER A 129 -9.20 -9.37 -5.69
N ILE A 130 -9.19 -8.31 -4.89
CA ILE A 130 -8.13 -7.96 -3.95
C ILE A 130 -8.64 -8.27 -2.55
N LYS A 131 -7.93 -9.12 -1.83
CA LYS A 131 -8.24 -9.46 -0.45
C LYS A 131 -7.43 -8.58 0.50
N VAL A 132 -8.11 -7.98 1.48
CA VAL A 132 -7.50 -7.23 2.58
C VAL A 132 -7.05 -8.17 3.68
N ILE A 133 -5.81 -8.02 4.14
CA ILE A 133 -5.25 -8.74 5.29
C ILE A 133 -4.81 -7.68 6.31
N HIS A 134 -5.49 -7.60 7.45
CA HIS A 134 -5.12 -6.67 8.53
C HIS A 134 -3.84 -7.15 9.21
N THR A 135 -2.78 -6.35 9.15
CA THR A 135 -1.43 -6.65 9.65
C THR A 135 -0.94 -5.53 10.59
N PRO A 136 -1.57 -5.37 11.78
CA PRO A 136 -1.19 -4.31 12.71
C PRO A 136 0.23 -4.50 13.24
N GLY A 137 0.83 -3.40 13.69
CA GLY A 137 2.12 -3.38 14.38
C GLY A 137 3.08 -2.30 13.91
N HIS A 138 3.19 -2.02 12.61
CA HIS A 138 3.80 -0.78 12.12
C HIS A 138 2.88 0.41 12.43
N THR A 139 1.62 0.25 12.12
CA THR A 139 0.51 1.06 12.60
C THR A 139 -0.62 0.18 13.13
N PRO A 140 -1.58 0.70 13.92
CA PRO A 140 -2.72 -0.08 14.40
C PRO A 140 -3.65 -0.56 13.28
N GLY A 141 -3.76 0.22 12.19
CA GLY A 141 -4.61 -0.06 11.04
C GLY A 141 -3.87 -0.61 9.83
N GLY A 142 -2.60 -0.99 9.96
CA GLY A 142 -1.82 -1.52 8.84
C GLY A 142 -2.50 -2.71 8.16
N VAL A 143 -2.59 -2.68 6.84
CA VAL A 143 -3.14 -3.78 6.03
C VAL A 143 -2.20 -4.13 4.88
N CYS A 144 -2.30 -5.37 4.42
CA CYS A 144 -1.72 -5.83 3.16
C CYS A 144 -2.82 -6.14 2.15
N PHE A 145 -2.52 -6.03 0.87
CA PHE A 145 -3.45 -6.36 -0.22
C PHE A 145 -2.95 -7.57 -0.99
N LEU A 146 -3.72 -8.65 -0.96
CA LEU A 146 -3.40 -9.91 -1.63
C LEU A 146 -4.19 -10.04 -2.92
N ILE A 147 -3.50 -10.32 -4.02
CA ILE A 147 -4.10 -10.64 -5.31
C ILE A 147 -3.28 -11.72 -6.01
N GLN A 148 -3.91 -12.85 -6.33
CA GLN A 148 -3.24 -14.00 -6.95
C GLN A 148 -1.95 -14.41 -6.19
N ASP A 149 -0.80 -14.32 -6.85
CA ASP A 149 0.53 -14.66 -6.38
C ASP A 149 1.34 -13.44 -5.87
N VAL A 150 0.67 -12.29 -5.64
CA VAL A 150 1.32 -11.04 -5.22
C VAL A 150 0.66 -10.49 -3.96
N ILE A 151 1.46 -9.98 -3.03
CA ILE A 151 1.00 -9.23 -1.86
C ILE A 151 1.68 -7.86 -1.79
N PHE A 152 0.89 -6.79 -1.71
CA PHE A 152 1.35 -5.44 -1.39
C PHE A 152 1.41 -5.33 0.13
N SER A 153 2.60 -5.27 0.68
CA SER A 153 2.81 -5.36 2.13
C SER A 153 2.84 -4.00 2.84
N GLY A 154 2.83 -2.88 2.08
CA GLY A 154 3.10 -1.58 2.68
C GLY A 154 4.37 -1.64 3.54
N ASP A 155 4.27 -1.11 4.75
CA ASP A 155 5.37 -1.09 5.71
C ASP A 155 5.29 -2.23 6.76
N THR A 156 4.70 -3.36 6.38
CA THR A 156 4.68 -4.56 7.23
C THR A 156 5.95 -5.39 7.04
N LEU A 157 6.27 -5.78 5.80
CA LEU A 157 7.41 -6.66 5.47
C LEU A 157 8.17 -6.08 4.27
N PHE A 158 9.50 -5.94 4.43
CA PHE A 158 10.43 -5.49 3.40
C PHE A 158 11.41 -6.60 3.02
N ASN A 159 12.19 -6.36 1.96
CA ASN A 159 13.32 -7.21 1.62
C ASN A 159 14.36 -7.18 2.75
N GLU A 160 14.53 -8.33 3.43
CA GLU A 160 15.42 -8.54 4.57
C GLU A 160 15.21 -7.55 5.75
N SER A 161 13.99 -6.97 5.86
CA SER A 161 13.65 -6.03 6.92
C SER A 161 12.15 -6.08 7.25
N ILE A 162 11.75 -5.32 8.26
CA ILE A 162 10.35 -5.10 8.65
C ILE A 162 10.11 -3.60 8.86
N GLY A 163 8.83 -3.19 8.87
CA GLY A 163 8.45 -1.84 9.22
C GLY A 163 8.96 -1.43 10.59
N ARG A 164 9.26 -0.14 10.76
CA ARG A 164 9.56 0.40 12.08
C ARG A 164 8.32 0.36 12.96
N TYR A 165 8.54 0.20 14.26
CA TYR A 165 7.46 0.05 15.26
C TYR A 165 7.63 0.99 16.46
N ASP A 166 8.54 1.95 16.33
CA ASP A 166 8.89 2.94 17.35
C ASP A 166 8.17 4.30 17.18
N LEU A 167 7.31 4.42 16.16
CA LEU A 167 6.43 5.57 15.96
C LEU A 167 5.14 5.45 16.78
N PRO A 168 4.41 6.56 17.02
CA PRO A 168 3.13 6.53 17.72
C PRO A 168 2.15 5.52 17.10
N GLY A 169 1.65 4.59 17.92
CA GLY A 169 0.78 3.50 17.50
C GLY A 169 1.52 2.23 17.08
N GLY A 170 2.85 2.26 16.94
CA GLY A 170 3.65 1.09 16.60
C GLY A 170 3.82 0.11 17.77
N ASP A 171 3.88 -1.20 17.47
CA ASP A 171 4.13 -2.29 18.41
C ASP A 171 4.87 -3.43 17.72
N GLY A 172 6.15 -3.65 18.10
CA GLY A 172 7.02 -4.62 17.46
C GLY A 172 6.59 -6.08 17.69
N VAL A 173 5.98 -6.39 18.82
CA VAL A 173 5.48 -7.74 19.11
C VAL A 173 4.31 -8.05 18.19
N THR A 174 3.36 -7.15 18.08
CA THR A 174 2.19 -7.25 17.20
C THR A 174 2.61 -7.32 15.74
N LEU A 175 3.61 -6.54 15.31
CA LEU A 175 4.13 -6.57 13.94
C LEU A 175 4.71 -7.93 13.59
N LEU A 176 5.59 -8.48 14.45
CA LEU A 176 6.19 -9.79 14.24
C LEU A 176 5.13 -10.90 14.25
N GLU A 177 4.12 -10.81 15.11
CA GLU A 177 2.99 -11.73 15.12
C GLU A 177 2.19 -11.66 13.81
N SER A 178 1.88 -10.45 13.33
CA SER A 178 1.21 -10.24 12.04
C SER A 178 1.98 -10.87 10.89
N ILE A 179 3.30 -10.64 10.82
CA ILE A 179 4.15 -11.21 9.77
C ILE A 179 4.13 -12.75 9.86
N ARG A 180 4.40 -13.32 11.03
CA ARG A 180 4.51 -14.78 11.21
C ARG A 180 3.20 -15.51 10.94
N THR A 181 2.07 -14.97 11.42
CA THR A 181 0.78 -15.68 11.38
C THR A 181 -0.02 -15.41 10.11
N LYS A 182 0.24 -14.30 9.41
CA LYS A 182 -0.56 -13.87 8.25
C LYS A 182 0.23 -13.85 6.94
N LEU A 183 1.53 -13.50 6.96
CA LEU A 183 2.34 -13.40 5.75
C LEU A 183 3.19 -14.65 5.52
N LEU A 184 3.92 -15.14 6.52
CA LEU A 184 4.79 -16.31 6.36
C LEU A 184 4.01 -17.63 6.17
N VAL A 185 2.71 -17.64 6.34
CA VAL A 185 1.84 -18.79 6.03
C VAL A 185 1.38 -18.82 4.57
N LEU A 186 1.65 -17.77 3.80
CA LEU A 186 1.39 -17.72 2.37
C LEU A 186 2.36 -18.62 1.59
N PRO A 187 2.04 -18.96 0.33
CA PRO A 187 2.92 -19.76 -0.52
C PRO A 187 4.35 -19.17 -0.60
N ASP A 188 5.35 -20.04 -0.66
CA ASP A 188 6.77 -19.65 -0.65
C ASP A 188 7.16 -18.78 -1.86
N ASP A 189 6.52 -18.98 -3.01
CA ASP A 189 6.71 -18.23 -4.25
C ASP A 189 5.89 -16.93 -4.33
N MET A 190 5.10 -16.61 -3.29
CA MET A 190 4.36 -15.34 -3.21
C MET A 190 5.32 -14.16 -3.31
N VAL A 191 5.08 -13.28 -4.27
CA VAL A 191 5.85 -12.04 -4.45
C VAL A 191 5.37 -10.99 -3.47
N VAL A 192 6.29 -10.39 -2.74
CA VAL A 192 6.03 -9.30 -1.78
C VAL A 192 6.45 -7.98 -2.41
N LEU A 193 5.50 -7.05 -2.52
CA LEU A 193 5.69 -5.70 -3.02
C LEU A 193 5.56 -4.71 -1.86
N PRO A 194 6.69 -4.23 -1.31
CA PRO A 194 6.69 -3.38 -0.11
C PRO A 194 6.44 -1.91 -0.43
N GLY A 195 6.11 -1.12 0.60
CA GLY A 195 6.03 0.34 0.52
C GLY A 195 7.36 1.02 0.23
N HIS A 196 8.47 0.42 0.67
CA HIS A 196 9.82 0.93 0.40
C HIS A 196 10.77 -0.18 -0.07
N GLY A 197 11.74 0.20 -0.92
CA GLY A 197 12.79 -0.69 -1.37
C GLY A 197 12.37 -1.65 -2.47
N SER A 198 13.07 -2.79 -2.54
CA SER A 198 12.89 -3.79 -3.59
C SER A 198 11.83 -4.81 -3.22
N GLU A 199 11.27 -5.46 -4.24
CA GLU A 199 10.46 -6.66 -4.08
C GLU A 199 11.25 -7.82 -3.47
N THR A 200 10.53 -8.75 -2.87
CA THR A 200 11.06 -10.01 -2.32
C THR A 200 10.05 -11.14 -2.48
N THR A 201 10.28 -12.29 -1.85
CA THR A 201 9.36 -13.43 -1.79
C THR A 201 9.22 -13.94 -0.36
N ILE A 202 8.12 -14.63 -0.08
CA ILE A 202 7.90 -15.23 1.25
C ILE A 202 9.01 -16.23 1.59
N SER A 203 9.48 -17.03 0.64
CA SER A 203 10.61 -17.96 0.87
C SER A 203 11.90 -17.24 1.21
N HIS A 204 12.21 -16.14 0.52
CA HIS A 204 13.40 -15.35 0.79
C HIS A 204 13.38 -14.79 2.21
N GLU A 205 12.25 -14.20 2.63
CA GLU A 205 12.11 -13.60 3.95
C GLU A 205 12.15 -14.64 5.09
N LYS A 206 11.57 -15.81 4.86
CA LYS A 206 11.71 -16.94 5.81
C LYS A 206 13.17 -17.33 6.04
N GLN A 207 14.00 -17.24 5.01
CA GLN A 207 15.38 -17.71 5.06
C GLN A 207 16.39 -16.63 5.49
N TYR A 208 16.21 -15.39 5.06
CA TYR A 208 17.24 -14.36 5.15
C TYR A 208 16.87 -13.14 5.99
N ASN A 209 15.59 -12.93 6.31
CA ASN A 209 15.20 -11.77 7.09
C ASN A 209 15.70 -11.88 8.55
N PRO A 210 16.59 -10.99 9.01
CA PRO A 210 17.20 -11.11 10.35
C PRO A 210 16.21 -10.91 11.49
N PHE A 211 15.07 -10.24 11.25
CA PHE A 211 14.02 -10.02 12.26
C PHE A 211 13.12 -11.25 12.44
N LEU A 212 13.17 -12.21 11.53
CA LEU A 212 12.31 -13.39 11.51
C LEU A 212 13.05 -14.66 11.92
N GLN A 213 14.37 -14.58 12.04
CA GLN A 213 15.19 -15.66 12.59
C GLN A 213 14.97 -15.73 14.12
N ASN A 214 14.84 -16.94 14.67
CA ASN A 214 14.68 -17.19 16.12
C ASN A 214 16.00 -16.99 16.86
#